data_9d3dfc4401c0b032a1177b1f9abc14b3
#
_entry.id   9d3dfc4401c0b032a1177b1f9abc14b3
#
_cell.length_a   1.000
_cell.length_b   1.000
_cell.length_c   1.000
_cell.angle_alpha   90.00
_cell.angle_beta   90.00
_cell.angle_gamma   90.00
#
_symmetry.space_group_name_H-M   'P 1'
#
loop_
_entity.id
_entity.type
_entity.pdbx_description
1 polymer ?
#
loop_
_entity_poly.entity_id
_entity_poly.type
_entity_poly.pdbx_seq_one_letter_code
_entity_poly.pdbx_strand_id
1 'polypeptide(L)'
;TLIDDTLLDEGRPNVVAAVMITESGDDSAAVVAWAEVSTGRFELFEAGGADMAAEIARLGPSELLYVETADGVAPPRVERLKEAAGCPLTARPVWTFRQRDAVDTVLEQYGVTTLDGFGLDEDDPAIGAAGALIRYLQETQSPGLGAGDGRLGHLRPPKRQACGGSLMIDAASLRSLEIERTMRTGQVEGSLLSVLQRCVTPMGKRLLRHWLCYPLVDRQAIEARQNVVAAFVRDPDLARDLCRQLDGVQDLARIVG
;
A
#
# COMPACT_ATOMS: atom_id res chain seq x y z
N THR A 1 -4.59 15.55 -7.50
CA THR A 1 -6.05 15.57 -7.32
C THR A 1 -6.31 15.73 -5.84
N LEU A 2 -6.85 16.88 -5.43
CA LEU A 2 -7.34 17.07 -4.06
C LEU A 2 -8.41 15.99 -3.83
N ILE A 3 -8.10 15.04 -2.99
CA ILE A 3 -9.07 14.02 -2.61
C ILE A 3 -9.90 14.66 -1.52
N ASP A 4 -11.12 15.00 -1.90
CA ASP A 4 -12.16 15.40 -0.96
C ASP A 4 -12.42 14.20 -0.04
N ASP A 5 -12.25 14.35 1.26
CA ASP A 5 -12.45 13.28 2.26
C ASP A 5 -13.84 12.62 2.13
N THR A 6 -14.79 13.34 1.56
CA THR A 6 -16.16 12.85 1.28
C THR A 6 -16.23 11.82 0.16
N LEU A 7 -15.20 11.72 -0.69
CA LEU A 7 -15.11 10.77 -1.81
C LEU A 7 -14.29 9.52 -1.49
N LEU A 8 -13.63 9.47 -0.32
CA LEU A 8 -12.86 8.31 0.10
C LEU A 8 -13.78 7.21 0.64
N ASP A 9 -13.73 6.04 0.03
CA ASP A 9 -14.35 4.83 0.60
C ASP A 9 -13.69 4.53 1.95
N GLU A 10 -14.47 4.57 3.04
CA GLU A 10 -13.99 4.30 4.41
C GLU A 10 -13.33 2.93 4.56
N GLY A 11 -13.74 1.97 3.73
CA GLY A 11 -13.24 0.60 3.76
C GLY A 11 -12.02 0.35 2.88
N ARG A 12 -11.58 1.33 2.06
CA ARG A 12 -10.46 1.16 1.11
C ARG A 12 -9.28 2.05 1.46
N PRO A 13 -8.05 1.50 1.43
CA PRO A 13 -6.85 2.32 1.47
C PRO A 13 -6.71 3.12 0.18
N ASN A 14 -6.27 4.36 0.29
CA ASN A 14 -5.91 5.18 -0.86
C ASN A 14 -4.41 5.06 -1.11
N VAL A 15 -4.03 4.10 -1.93
CA VAL A 15 -2.63 3.75 -2.17
C VAL A 15 -2.16 4.32 -3.49
N VAL A 16 -1.03 5.02 -3.46
CA VAL A 16 -0.24 5.38 -4.64
C VAL A 16 1.07 4.60 -4.59
N ALA A 17 1.48 4.02 -5.72
CA ALA A 17 2.70 3.24 -5.80
C ALA A 17 3.61 3.73 -6.91
N ALA A 18 4.93 3.61 -6.72
CA ALA A 18 5.95 3.85 -7.74
C ALA A 18 6.74 2.56 -7.97
N VAL A 19 6.91 2.17 -9.22
CA VAL A 19 7.66 0.98 -9.60
C VAL A 19 8.88 1.35 -10.41
N MET A 20 10.01 0.72 -10.08
CA MET A 20 11.23 0.79 -10.87
C MET A 20 11.70 -0.64 -11.18
N ILE A 21 11.88 -0.94 -12.46
CA ILE A 21 12.40 -2.23 -12.91
C ILE A 21 13.92 -2.16 -12.83
N THR A 22 14.53 -3.05 -12.04
CA THR A 22 15.97 -3.17 -11.95
C THR A 22 16.46 -4.16 -13.01
N GLU A 23 17.40 -3.73 -13.84
CA GLU A 23 18.00 -4.59 -14.86
C GLU A 23 18.98 -5.58 -14.19
N SER A 24 18.55 -6.80 -13.98
CA SER A 24 19.42 -7.91 -13.62
C SER A 24 18.94 -9.19 -14.27
N GLY A 25 19.32 -9.40 -15.54
CA GLY A 25 19.15 -10.68 -16.26
C GLY A 25 17.69 -11.07 -16.56
N ASP A 26 17.52 -12.35 -16.87
CA ASP A 26 16.22 -12.94 -17.28
C ASP A 26 15.20 -13.01 -16.14
N ASP A 27 15.65 -12.82 -14.89
CA ASP A 27 14.85 -12.77 -13.66
C ASP A 27 14.88 -11.37 -13.02
N SER A 28 14.65 -10.35 -13.87
CA SER A 28 14.73 -8.96 -13.42
C SER A 28 13.72 -8.66 -12.30
N ALA A 29 14.28 -8.33 -11.15
CA ALA A 29 13.52 -7.83 -10.02
C ALA A 29 12.94 -6.45 -10.31
N ALA A 30 11.87 -6.10 -9.66
CA ALA A 30 11.39 -4.74 -9.59
C ALA A 30 11.27 -4.31 -8.13
N VAL A 31 11.51 -3.04 -7.89
CA VAL A 31 11.33 -2.43 -6.58
C VAL A 31 10.10 -1.53 -6.61
N VAL A 32 9.37 -1.55 -5.53
CA VAL A 32 8.15 -0.76 -5.36
C VAL A 32 8.23 0.03 -4.07
N ALA A 33 7.91 1.32 -4.20
CA ALA A 33 7.57 2.17 -3.07
C ALA A 33 6.07 2.45 -3.13
N TRP A 34 5.36 2.36 -2.01
CA TRP A 34 3.95 2.70 -1.96
C TRP A 34 3.60 3.47 -0.69
N ALA A 35 2.67 4.40 -0.81
CA ALA A 35 2.14 5.16 0.29
C ALA A 35 0.61 5.06 0.34
N GLU A 36 0.08 4.85 1.53
CA GLU A 36 -1.34 5.04 1.80
C GLU A 36 -1.52 6.49 2.25
N VAL A 37 -2.05 7.28 1.34
CA VAL A 37 -2.05 8.76 1.42
C VAL A 37 -2.83 9.27 2.62
N SER A 38 -3.88 8.57 3.04
CA SER A 38 -4.75 9.02 4.13
C SER A 38 -4.26 8.67 5.53
N THR A 39 -3.31 7.73 5.68
CA THR A 39 -2.74 7.32 6.96
C THR A 39 -1.24 7.58 7.08
N GLY A 40 -0.64 8.04 5.99
CA GLY A 40 0.80 8.27 5.90
C GLY A 40 1.65 7.00 5.94
N ARG A 41 1.07 5.80 5.85
CA ARG A 41 1.84 4.56 5.80
C ARG A 41 2.67 4.52 4.52
N PHE A 42 3.98 4.30 4.65
CA PHE A 42 4.91 4.29 3.55
C PHE A 42 5.83 3.06 3.64
N GLU A 43 5.80 2.22 2.62
CA GLU A 43 6.56 0.96 2.62
C GLU A 43 7.24 0.71 1.28
N LEU A 44 8.33 -0.06 1.35
CA LEU A 44 9.17 -0.47 0.24
C LEU A 44 9.22 -1.98 0.18
N PHE A 45 9.18 -2.56 -1.02
CA PHE A 45 9.45 -3.98 -1.23
C PHE A 45 10.11 -4.24 -2.57
N GLU A 46 10.69 -5.41 -2.69
CA GLU A 46 11.26 -5.93 -3.93
C GLU A 46 10.65 -7.29 -4.21
N ALA A 47 10.34 -7.56 -5.47
CA ALA A 47 9.85 -8.86 -5.90
C ALA A 47 10.31 -9.18 -7.34
N GLY A 48 10.45 -10.45 -7.63
CA GLY A 48 10.73 -10.94 -8.99
C GLY A 48 9.47 -11.01 -9.85
N GLY A 49 9.65 -11.06 -11.14
CA GLY A 49 8.70 -11.23 -12.24
C GLY A 49 7.21 -11.50 -11.92
N ALA A 50 6.83 -12.77 -11.73
CA ALA A 50 5.42 -13.14 -11.49
C ALA A 50 4.90 -12.68 -10.12
N ASP A 51 5.75 -12.67 -9.11
CA ASP A 51 5.39 -12.29 -7.75
C ASP A 51 5.07 -10.79 -7.68
N MET A 52 5.77 -9.97 -8.46
CA MET A 52 5.51 -8.52 -8.54
C MET A 52 4.08 -8.21 -8.99
N ALA A 53 3.58 -8.87 -10.02
CA ALA A 53 2.21 -8.64 -10.50
C ALA A 53 1.18 -9.03 -9.44
N ALA A 54 1.42 -10.12 -8.71
CA ALA A 54 0.55 -10.56 -7.62
C ALA A 54 0.57 -9.56 -6.44
N GLU A 55 1.76 -9.06 -6.06
CA GLU A 55 1.89 -8.06 -5.00
C GLU A 55 1.21 -6.73 -5.36
N ILE A 56 1.40 -6.23 -6.58
CA ILE A 56 0.76 -5.00 -7.05
C ILE A 56 -0.76 -5.17 -7.12
N ALA A 57 -1.25 -6.29 -7.62
CA ALA A 57 -2.70 -6.58 -7.66
C ALA A 57 -3.31 -6.61 -6.24
N ARG A 58 -2.60 -7.22 -5.30
CA ARG A 58 -3.00 -7.33 -3.90
C ARG A 58 -2.96 -5.99 -3.17
N LEU A 59 -1.93 -5.18 -3.46
CA LEU A 59 -1.82 -3.82 -2.96
C LEU A 59 -3.00 -2.96 -3.43
N GLY A 60 -3.46 -3.16 -4.67
CA GLY A 60 -4.60 -2.47 -5.28
C GLY A 60 -4.41 -0.96 -5.33
N PRO A 61 -3.30 -0.45 -5.88
CA PRO A 61 -3.06 0.98 -5.92
C PRO A 61 -4.12 1.69 -6.76
N SER A 62 -4.44 2.91 -6.38
CA SER A 62 -5.30 3.81 -7.15
C SER A 62 -4.56 4.40 -8.36
N GLU A 63 -3.22 4.43 -8.29
CA GLU A 63 -2.34 4.94 -9.33
C GLU A 63 -0.95 4.30 -9.22
N LEU A 64 -0.33 3.98 -10.38
CA LEU A 64 0.99 3.40 -10.45
C LEU A 64 1.93 4.30 -11.26
N LEU A 65 2.96 4.82 -10.58
CA LEU A 65 4.00 5.65 -11.18
C LEU A 65 5.09 4.75 -11.77
N TYR A 66 5.66 5.15 -12.90
CA TYR A 66 6.75 4.43 -13.53
C TYR A 66 7.75 5.38 -14.20
N VAL A 67 8.94 4.87 -14.50
CA VAL A 67 10.00 5.63 -15.18
C VAL A 67 9.59 5.91 -16.63
N GLU A 68 9.53 7.18 -17.00
CA GLU A 68 9.27 7.61 -18.37
C GLU A 68 10.30 7.05 -19.36
N THR A 69 9.83 6.55 -20.48
CA THR A 69 10.66 6.06 -21.60
C THR A 69 10.81 7.12 -22.67
N ALA A 70 11.87 7.04 -23.46
CA ALA A 70 12.16 8.04 -24.50
C ALA A 70 11.10 8.09 -25.62
N ASP A 71 10.39 7.01 -25.83
CA ASP A 71 9.30 6.88 -26.83
C ASP A 71 7.91 7.20 -26.25
N GLY A 72 7.84 7.49 -24.93
CA GLY A 72 6.57 7.78 -24.24
C GLY A 72 5.65 6.57 -24.07
N VAL A 73 6.10 5.35 -24.39
CA VAL A 73 5.32 4.12 -24.27
C VAL A 73 5.72 3.39 -22.99
N ALA A 74 4.74 2.97 -22.20
CA ALA A 74 5.04 2.21 -21.01
C ALA A 74 5.68 0.84 -21.36
N PRO A 75 6.75 0.43 -20.66
CA PRO A 75 7.37 -0.86 -20.89
C PRO A 75 6.35 -2.01 -20.75
N PRO A 76 6.45 -3.10 -21.54
CA PRO A 76 5.48 -4.21 -21.49
C PRO A 76 5.30 -4.83 -20.11
N ARG A 77 6.33 -4.75 -19.26
CA ARG A 77 6.24 -5.19 -17.84
C ARG A 77 5.36 -4.27 -17.02
N VAL A 78 5.49 -2.96 -17.19
CA VAL A 78 4.66 -1.97 -16.48
C VAL A 78 3.20 -2.09 -16.93
N GLU A 79 2.94 -2.32 -18.22
CA GLU A 79 1.58 -2.59 -18.72
C GLU A 79 0.97 -3.84 -18.07
N ARG A 80 1.73 -4.92 -17.89
CA ARG A 80 1.25 -6.10 -17.15
C ARG A 80 0.92 -5.80 -15.69
N LEU A 81 1.69 -4.94 -15.02
CA LEU A 81 1.39 -4.50 -13.65
C LEU A 81 0.11 -3.66 -13.61
N LYS A 82 -0.11 -2.78 -14.59
CA LYS A 82 -1.37 -2.03 -14.76
C LYS A 82 -2.57 -2.96 -14.92
N GLU A 83 -2.47 -3.97 -15.80
CA GLU A 83 -3.53 -4.95 -16.00
C GLU A 83 -3.84 -5.73 -14.71
N ALA A 84 -2.79 -6.13 -13.98
CA ALA A 84 -2.94 -6.84 -12.71
C ALA A 84 -3.60 -5.97 -11.62
N ALA A 85 -3.22 -4.70 -11.53
CA ALA A 85 -3.74 -3.75 -10.55
C ALA A 85 -5.10 -3.16 -10.92
N GLY A 86 -5.39 -3.03 -12.20
CA GLY A 86 -6.58 -2.35 -12.70
C GLY A 86 -6.58 -0.84 -12.43
N CYS A 87 -5.40 -0.20 -12.40
CA CYS A 87 -5.23 1.22 -12.10
C CYS A 87 -4.54 1.98 -13.25
N PRO A 88 -4.68 3.32 -13.34
CA PRO A 88 -3.96 4.14 -14.31
C PRO A 88 -2.45 4.12 -14.07
N LEU A 89 -1.70 4.35 -15.16
CA LEU A 89 -0.26 4.56 -15.14
C LEU A 89 0.06 6.05 -15.28
N THR A 90 1.04 6.52 -14.52
CA THR A 90 1.57 7.88 -14.63
C THR A 90 3.08 7.83 -14.82
N ALA A 91 3.53 8.29 -16.00
CA ALA A 91 4.94 8.41 -16.32
C ALA A 91 5.59 9.52 -15.48
N ARG A 92 6.77 9.25 -14.94
CA ARG A 92 7.54 10.25 -14.21
C ARG A 92 8.93 10.38 -14.82
N PRO A 93 9.50 11.60 -14.86
CA PRO A 93 10.81 11.83 -15.43
C PRO A 93 11.89 10.92 -14.84
N VAL A 94 12.79 10.40 -15.67
CA VAL A 94 13.88 9.49 -15.27
C VAL A 94 14.67 10.00 -14.07
N TRP A 95 14.92 11.32 -14.00
CA TRP A 95 15.71 11.92 -12.93
C TRP A 95 15.06 11.76 -11.55
N THR A 96 13.73 11.65 -11.45
CA THR A 96 13.03 11.47 -10.17
C THR A 96 13.35 10.12 -9.52
N PHE A 97 13.77 9.14 -10.31
CA PHE A 97 14.14 7.79 -9.86
C PHE A 97 15.67 7.62 -9.69
N ARG A 98 16.47 8.62 -10.04
CA ARG A 98 17.94 8.53 -9.87
C ARG A 98 18.27 8.40 -8.40
N GLN A 99 19.12 7.42 -8.05
CA GLN A 99 19.45 7.09 -6.68
C GLN A 99 19.85 8.33 -5.85
N ARG A 100 20.79 9.14 -6.34
CA ARG A 100 21.24 10.33 -5.63
C ARG A 100 20.12 11.35 -5.39
N ASP A 101 19.36 11.68 -6.43
CA ASP A 101 18.26 12.66 -6.33
C ASP A 101 17.14 12.13 -5.40
N ALA A 102 16.92 10.81 -5.39
CA ALA A 102 15.95 10.15 -4.54
C ALA A 102 16.38 10.13 -3.07
N VAL A 103 17.67 9.83 -2.80
CA VAL A 103 18.25 9.91 -1.44
C VAL A 103 18.07 11.33 -0.90
N ASP A 104 18.50 12.35 -1.64
CA ASP A 104 18.34 13.75 -1.23
C ASP A 104 16.86 14.07 -0.93
N THR A 105 15.94 13.62 -1.77
CA THR A 105 14.49 13.84 -1.58
C THR A 105 13.98 13.19 -0.28
N VAL A 106 14.41 11.96 0.03
CA VAL A 106 13.99 11.28 1.26
C VAL A 106 14.58 11.98 2.48
N LEU A 107 15.87 12.35 2.45
CA LEU A 107 16.53 13.06 3.54
C LEU A 107 15.86 14.42 3.82
N GLU A 108 15.56 15.19 2.78
CA GLU A 108 14.85 16.46 2.87
C GLU A 108 13.45 16.30 3.43
N GLN A 109 12.69 15.28 2.95
CA GLN A 109 11.32 15.02 3.41
C GLN A 109 11.25 14.81 4.92
N TYR A 110 12.19 14.06 5.49
CA TYR A 110 12.17 13.73 6.93
C TYR A 110 13.10 14.61 7.78
N GLY A 111 13.88 15.50 7.16
CA GLY A 111 14.81 16.39 7.87
C GLY A 111 15.93 15.64 8.57
N VAL A 112 16.40 14.54 7.98
CA VAL A 112 17.48 13.69 8.50
C VAL A 112 18.73 13.80 7.62
N THR A 113 19.88 13.41 8.16
CA THR A 113 21.17 13.44 7.45
C THR A 113 21.60 12.09 6.91
N THR A 114 21.01 10.99 7.40
CA THR A 114 21.29 9.62 6.96
C THR A 114 20.00 8.79 6.97
N LEU A 115 19.97 7.70 6.22
CA LEU A 115 18.83 6.76 6.16
C LEU A 115 18.92 5.64 7.20
N ASP A 116 20.04 5.53 7.94
CA ASP A 116 20.29 4.48 8.93
C ASP A 116 19.18 4.34 9.97
N GLY A 117 18.62 5.48 10.40
CA GLY A 117 17.51 5.53 11.35
C GLY A 117 16.23 4.83 10.85
N PHE A 118 16.11 4.64 9.55
CA PHE A 118 14.98 3.94 8.91
C PHE A 118 15.32 2.48 8.58
N GLY A 119 16.56 2.05 8.84
CA GLY A 119 17.06 0.72 8.47
C GLY A 119 17.20 0.54 6.94
N LEU A 120 17.49 1.62 6.22
CA LEU A 120 17.67 1.64 4.78
C LEU A 120 19.10 2.04 4.44
N ASP A 121 19.65 1.41 3.41
CA ASP A 121 20.94 1.75 2.83
C ASP A 121 20.74 2.77 1.71
N GLU A 122 21.64 3.75 1.57
CA GLU A 122 21.61 4.74 0.49
C GLU A 122 21.72 4.08 -0.90
N ASP A 123 22.35 2.90 -0.98
CA ASP A 123 22.46 2.10 -2.21
C ASP A 123 21.24 1.20 -2.47
N ASP A 124 20.25 1.18 -1.60
CA ASP A 124 19.02 0.37 -1.79
C ASP A 124 18.24 0.88 -3.03
N PRO A 125 18.06 0.05 -4.08
CA PRO A 125 17.34 0.46 -5.28
C PRO A 125 15.91 0.95 -5.03
N ALA A 126 15.27 0.51 -3.93
CA ALA A 126 13.93 0.93 -3.59
C ALA A 126 13.83 2.42 -3.22
N ILE A 127 14.96 3.05 -2.87
CA ILE A 127 15.01 4.49 -2.60
C ILE A 127 14.69 5.30 -3.87
N GLY A 128 15.10 4.83 -5.05
CA GLY A 128 14.74 5.46 -6.33
C GLY A 128 13.22 5.59 -6.49
N ALA A 129 12.50 4.50 -6.23
CA ALA A 129 11.03 4.51 -6.27
C ALA A 129 10.43 5.37 -5.14
N ALA A 130 11.03 5.37 -3.95
CA ALA A 130 10.59 6.18 -2.81
C ALA A 130 10.69 7.68 -3.11
N GLY A 131 11.83 8.15 -3.64
CA GLY A 131 12.04 9.54 -4.02
C GLY A 131 11.05 10.02 -5.08
N ALA A 132 10.82 9.21 -6.12
CA ALA A 132 9.84 9.52 -7.16
C ALA A 132 8.41 9.64 -6.59
N LEU A 133 8.04 8.75 -5.68
CA LEU A 133 6.73 8.78 -5.02
C LEU A 133 6.57 10.02 -4.14
N ILE A 134 7.57 10.35 -3.31
CA ILE A 134 7.53 11.56 -2.46
C ILE A 134 7.35 12.81 -3.30
N ARG A 135 8.15 12.99 -4.36
CA ARG A 135 8.04 14.15 -5.26
C ARG A 135 6.66 14.26 -5.89
N TYR A 136 6.13 13.14 -6.37
CA TYR A 136 4.78 13.11 -6.94
C TYR A 136 3.72 13.55 -5.92
N LEU A 137 3.80 13.05 -4.70
CA LEU A 137 2.86 13.43 -3.64
C LEU A 137 3.01 14.90 -3.24
N GLN A 138 4.22 15.43 -3.18
CA GLN A 138 4.48 16.85 -2.94
C GLN A 138 3.87 17.73 -4.04
N GLU A 139 4.03 17.35 -5.31
CA GLU A 139 3.47 18.09 -6.45
C GLU A 139 1.93 18.06 -6.46
N THR A 140 1.32 16.95 -6.06
CA THR A 140 -0.13 16.76 -6.14
C THR A 140 -0.88 17.27 -4.91
N GLN A 141 -0.24 17.32 -3.74
CA GLN A 141 -0.86 17.74 -2.48
C GLN A 141 -0.54 19.19 -2.08
N SER A 142 0.48 19.81 -2.67
CA SER A 142 0.92 21.17 -2.32
C SER A 142 0.14 22.35 -2.92
N PRO A 143 -0.79 22.26 -3.87
CA PRO A 143 -1.44 23.43 -4.45
C PRO A 143 -2.39 24.21 -3.53
N GLY A 144 -2.57 23.80 -2.26
CA GLY A 144 -3.55 24.42 -1.38
C GLY A 144 -3.14 24.61 0.08
N LEU A 145 -2.05 24.07 0.52
CA LEU A 145 -1.54 24.26 1.90
C LEU A 145 -0.48 25.36 1.85
N GLY A 146 -0.85 26.55 2.33
CA GLY A 146 0.01 27.73 2.34
C GLY A 146 1.37 27.49 2.96
N ALA A 147 2.41 28.09 2.34
CA ALA A 147 3.76 28.38 2.86
C ALA A 147 4.35 27.40 3.89
N GLY A 148 4.21 26.10 3.68
CA GLY A 148 5.01 25.08 4.35
C GLY A 148 6.27 24.78 3.56
N ASP A 149 7.24 24.16 4.19
CA ASP A 149 8.53 23.77 3.58
C ASP A 149 8.44 22.68 2.48
N GLY A 150 7.24 22.42 1.95
CA GLY A 150 6.97 21.41 0.90
C GLY A 150 6.93 19.97 1.41
N ARG A 151 7.13 19.75 2.71
CA ARG A 151 7.14 18.42 3.31
C ARG A 151 5.74 17.88 3.55
N LEU A 152 5.59 16.58 3.36
CA LEU A 152 4.37 15.84 3.66
C LEU A 152 4.39 15.43 5.14
N GLY A 153 3.89 16.29 6.03
CA GLY A 153 3.99 16.10 7.47
C GLY A 153 3.33 14.81 7.99
N HIS A 154 2.34 14.31 7.27
CA HIS A 154 1.64 13.07 7.61
C HIS A 154 2.34 11.80 7.10
N LEU A 155 3.28 11.91 6.13
CA LEU A 155 3.94 10.74 5.56
C LEU A 155 4.98 10.17 6.54
N ARG A 156 4.77 8.94 6.98
CA ARG A 156 5.67 8.24 7.90
C ARG A 156 6.97 7.86 7.20
N PRO A 157 8.08 7.67 7.96
CA PRO A 157 9.32 7.17 7.37
C PRO A 157 9.11 5.85 6.63
N PRO A 158 9.77 5.65 5.49
CA PRO A 158 9.66 4.43 4.72
C PRO A 158 10.16 3.23 5.52
N LYS A 159 9.43 2.11 5.39
CA LYS A 159 9.81 0.83 6.01
C LYS A 159 9.96 -0.23 4.94
N ARG A 160 11.03 -1.00 5.01
CA ARG A 160 11.15 -2.16 4.14
C ARG A 160 10.20 -3.26 4.62
N GLN A 161 9.33 -3.69 3.74
CA GLN A 161 8.43 -4.82 4.00
C GLN A 161 9.26 -6.11 3.98
N ALA A 162 9.20 -6.89 5.07
CA ALA A 162 9.82 -8.20 5.09
C ALA A 162 9.04 -9.13 4.16
N CYS A 163 9.70 -9.57 3.07
CA CYS A 163 9.15 -10.63 2.23
C CYS A 163 9.05 -11.92 3.04
N GLY A 164 7.89 -12.59 3.02
CA GLY A 164 7.72 -13.92 3.60
C GLY A 164 6.86 -14.01 4.87
N GLY A 165 6.37 -12.91 5.41
CA GLY A 165 5.48 -12.94 6.60
C GLY A 165 4.03 -13.30 6.30
N SER A 166 3.61 -13.28 5.03
CA SER A 166 2.26 -13.65 4.58
C SER A 166 2.31 -14.64 3.43
N LEU A 167 1.24 -15.43 3.33
CA LEU A 167 1.04 -16.37 2.23
C LEU A 167 0.90 -15.59 0.92
N MET A 168 1.70 -15.96 -0.08
CA MET A 168 1.57 -15.42 -1.43
C MET A 168 0.34 -16.01 -2.11
N ILE A 169 -0.63 -15.17 -2.41
CA ILE A 169 -1.81 -15.53 -3.19
C ILE A 169 -1.78 -14.69 -4.46
N ASP A 170 -1.70 -15.33 -5.62
CA ASP A 170 -1.68 -14.62 -6.89
C ASP A 170 -3.03 -13.94 -7.21
N ALA A 171 -3.00 -12.95 -8.11
CA ALA A 171 -4.16 -12.14 -8.46
C ALA A 171 -5.32 -12.95 -9.06
N ALA A 172 -5.02 -14.06 -9.76
CA ALA A 172 -6.04 -14.92 -10.34
C ALA A 172 -6.75 -15.72 -9.23
N SER A 173 -5.98 -16.24 -8.28
CA SER A 173 -6.50 -16.94 -7.09
C SER A 173 -7.32 -16.01 -6.21
N LEU A 174 -6.86 -14.79 -5.92
CA LEU A 174 -7.63 -13.79 -5.15
C LEU A 174 -8.98 -13.49 -5.81
N ARG A 175 -9.00 -13.35 -7.14
CA ARG A 175 -10.23 -13.13 -7.92
C ARG A 175 -11.11 -14.37 -7.94
N SER A 176 -10.56 -15.56 -8.20
CA SER A 176 -11.31 -16.80 -8.28
C SER A 176 -11.97 -17.20 -6.95
N LEU A 177 -11.31 -16.87 -5.83
CA LEU A 177 -11.84 -17.07 -4.49
C LEU A 177 -12.84 -15.98 -4.08
N GLU A 178 -13.05 -14.96 -4.92
CA GLU A 178 -13.94 -13.83 -4.65
C GLU A 178 -13.73 -13.22 -3.26
N ILE A 179 -12.46 -13.04 -2.87
CA ILE A 179 -12.11 -12.57 -1.51
C ILE A 179 -12.60 -11.15 -1.31
N GLU A 180 -12.30 -10.22 -2.23
CA GLU A 180 -12.69 -8.81 -2.10
C GLU A 180 -13.88 -8.44 -2.96
N ARG A 181 -14.01 -9.05 -4.13
CA ARG A 181 -15.02 -8.72 -5.14
C ARG A 181 -15.48 -9.96 -5.86
N THR A 182 -16.74 -9.95 -6.24
CA THR A 182 -17.32 -11.03 -7.05
C THR A 182 -16.80 -10.99 -8.47
N MET A 183 -16.55 -12.13 -9.08
CA MET A 183 -16.14 -12.25 -10.49
C MET A 183 -17.20 -11.73 -11.45
N ARG A 184 -18.45 -11.96 -11.12
CA ARG A 184 -19.58 -11.66 -12.01
C ARG A 184 -19.88 -10.17 -12.12
N THR A 185 -19.83 -9.43 -11.01
CA THR A 185 -20.26 -8.02 -10.96
C THR A 185 -19.12 -7.05 -10.64
N GLY A 186 -17.98 -7.56 -10.17
CA GLY A 186 -16.88 -6.74 -9.69
C GLY A 186 -17.20 -5.97 -8.40
N GLN A 187 -18.34 -6.25 -7.76
CA GLN A 187 -18.78 -5.59 -6.54
C GLN A 187 -18.24 -6.29 -5.30
N VAL A 188 -18.16 -5.56 -4.19
CA VAL A 188 -17.79 -6.11 -2.89
C VAL A 188 -18.91 -7.00 -2.35
N GLU A 189 -20.15 -6.60 -2.58
CA GLU A 189 -21.33 -7.35 -2.15
C GLU A 189 -21.35 -8.74 -2.77
N GLY A 190 -21.52 -9.76 -1.92
CA GLY A 190 -21.43 -11.17 -2.30
C GLY A 190 -20.03 -11.78 -2.17
N SER A 191 -18.98 -10.99 -1.96
CA SER A 191 -17.62 -11.48 -1.72
C SER A 191 -17.43 -12.03 -0.29
N LEU A 192 -16.33 -12.76 -0.07
CA LEU A 192 -15.96 -13.24 1.27
C LEU A 192 -15.82 -12.08 2.26
N LEU A 193 -15.20 -10.98 1.83
CA LEU A 193 -15.05 -9.76 2.62
C LEU A 193 -16.41 -9.24 3.08
N SER A 194 -17.40 -9.17 2.20
CA SER A 194 -18.74 -8.65 2.55
C SER A 194 -19.46 -9.52 3.57
N VAL A 195 -19.27 -10.84 3.49
CA VAL A 195 -19.88 -11.80 4.44
C VAL A 195 -19.28 -11.66 5.84
N LEU A 196 -17.96 -11.47 5.91
CA LEU A 196 -17.23 -11.36 7.18
C LEU A 196 -17.26 -9.95 7.77
N GLN A 197 -17.61 -8.94 6.98
CA GLN A 197 -17.59 -7.53 7.39
C GLN A 197 -18.64 -7.24 8.47
N ARG A 198 -18.20 -7.21 9.71
CA ARG A 198 -18.98 -6.83 10.90
C ARG A 198 -18.27 -5.76 11.73
N CYS A 199 -17.20 -5.16 11.16
CA CYS A 199 -16.41 -4.15 11.85
C CYS A 199 -17.19 -2.84 11.99
N VAL A 200 -17.23 -2.29 13.17
CA VAL A 200 -17.92 -1.03 13.51
C VAL A 200 -17.05 0.19 13.22
N THR A 201 -15.72 0.02 13.12
CA THR A 201 -14.79 1.12 12.85
C THR A 201 -14.20 1.07 11.44
N PRO A 202 -13.88 2.21 10.81
CA PRO A 202 -13.18 2.25 9.51
C PRO A 202 -11.83 1.53 9.54
N MET A 203 -11.07 1.71 10.61
CA MET A 203 -9.78 1.02 10.82
C MET A 203 -9.94 -0.49 10.85
N GLY A 204 -10.97 -1.01 11.53
CA GLY A 204 -11.28 -2.43 11.59
C GLY A 204 -11.66 -3.00 10.20
N LYS A 205 -12.42 -2.24 9.40
CA LYS A 205 -12.76 -2.62 8.02
C LYS A 205 -11.50 -2.82 7.16
N ARG A 206 -10.56 -1.87 7.22
CA ARG A 206 -9.28 -1.97 6.49
C ARG A 206 -8.40 -3.11 7.00
N LEU A 207 -8.37 -3.32 8.32
CA LEU A 207 -7.60 -4.42 8.91
C LEU A 207 -8.15 -5.79 8.49
N LEU A 208 -9.48 -5.96 8.48
CA LEU A 208 -10.11 -7.21 8.02
C LEU A 208 -9.75 -7.50 6.56
N ARG A 209 -9.86 -6.49 5.67
CA ARG A 209 -9.44 -6.61 4.29
C ARG A 209 -7.97 -7.05 4.19
N HIS A 210 -7.09 -6.38 4.93
CA HIS A 210 -5.67 -6.73 4.95
C HIS A 210 -5.45 -8.19 5.40
N TRP A 211 -6.12 -8.65 6.43
CA TRP A 211 -5.98 -10.04 6.91
C TRP A 211 -6.44 -11.08 5.90
N LEU A 212 -7.44 -10.78 5.11
CA LEU A 212 -7.95 -11.68 4.07
C LEU A 212 -7.02 -11.72 2.85
N CYS A 213 -6.46 -10.58 2.45
CA CYS A 213 -5.55 -10.49 1.30
C CYS A 213 -4.11 -10.90 1.65
N TYR A 214 -3.72 -10.81 2.93
CA TYR A 214 -2.38 -11.11 3.44
C TYR A 214 -2.44 -12.12 4.60
N PRO A 215 -2.84 -13.37 4.33
CA PRO A 215 -2.90 -14.40 5.38
C PRO A 215 -1.50 -14.67 5.94
N LEU A 216 -1.42 -14.87 7.24
CA LEU A 216 -0.16 -15.19 7.89
C LEU A 216 0.32 -16.59 7.52
N VAL A 217 1.65 -16.79 7.51
CA VAL A 217 2.29 -18.10 7.40
C VAL A 217 2.87 -18.55 8.74
N ASP A 218 3.18 -17.63 9.64
CA ASP A 218 3.70 -17.99 10.96
C ASP A 218 2.60 -18.61 11.83
N ARG A 219 2.84 -19.84 12.22
CA ARG A 219 1.90 -20.65 13.02
C ARG A 219 1.58 -20.01 14.37
N GLN A 220 2.57 -19.45 15.04
CA GLN A 220 2.35 -18.84 16.38
C GLN A 220 1.45 -17.61 16.27
N ALA A 221 1.68 -16.77 15.26
CA ALA A 221 0.83 -15.60 15.01
C ALA A 221 -0.61 -15.98 14.59
N ILE A 222 -0.77 -17.08 13.82
CA ILE A 222 -2.09 -17.64 13.47
C ILE A 222 -2.82 -18.10 14.73
N GLU A 223 -2.16 -18.94 15.56
CA GLU A 223 -2.74 -19.46 16.80
C GLU A 223 -3.09 -18.32 17.78
N ALA A 224 -2.27 -17.29 17.86
CA ALA A 224 -2.56 -16.10 18.68
C ALA A 224 -3.88 -15.42 18.23
N ARG A 225 -4.08 -15.20 16.92
CA ARG A 225 -5.35 -14.65 16.40
C ARG A 225 -6.54 -15.58 16.68
N GLN A 226 -6.38 -16.87 16.47
CA GLN A 226 -7.43 -17.86 16.73
C GLN A 226 -7.82 -17.90 18.21
N ASN A 227 -6.86 -17.77 19.12
CA ASN A 227 -7.12 -17.71 20.55
C ASN A 227 -7.97 -16.50 20.95
N VAL A 228 -7.71 -15.33 20.34
CA VAL A 228 -8.54 -14.13 20.55
C VAL A 228 -9.96 -14.35 20.04
N VAL A 229 -10.13 -14.92 18.83
CA VAL A 229 -11.44 -15.26 18.28
C VAL A 229 -12.17 -16.24 19.20
N ALA A 230 -11.48 -17.29 19.67
CA ALA A 230 -12.05 -18.27 20.59
C ALA A 230 -12.51 -17.64 21.92
N ALA A 231 -11.79 -16.62 22.43
CA ALA A 231 -12.21 -15.91 23.64
C ALA A 231 -13.56 -15.19 23.42
N PHE A 232 -13.71 -14.48 22.29
CA PHE A 232 -14.97 -13.80 21.96
C PHE A 232 -16.13 -14.76 21.64
N VAL A 233 -15.83 -15.93 21.09
CA VAL A 233 -16.85 -16.98 20.87
C VAL A 233 -17.36 -17.54 22.20
N ARG A 234 -16.47 -17.68 23.21
CA ARG A 234 -16.85 -18.16 24.56
C ARG A 234 -17.64 -17.12 25.35
N ASP A 235 -17.36 -15.84 25.10
CA ASP A 235 -18.02 -14.72 25.77
C ASP A 235 -18.60 -13.73 24.73
N PRO A 236 -19.80 -14.01 24.21
CA PRO A 236 -20.45 -13.13 23.23
C PRO A 236 -20.85 -11.77 23.81
N ASP A 237 -21.02 -11.67 25.14
CA ASP A 237 -21.36 -10.41 25.79
C ASP A 237 -20.18 -9.47 25.80
N LEU A 238 -18.97 -9.98 26.07
CA LEU A 238 -17.73 -9.22 25.93
C LEU A 238 -17.55 -8.67 24.51
N ALA A 239 -17.79 -9.49 23.49
CA ALA A 239 -17.71 -9.06 22.09
C ALA A 239 -18.70 -7.92 21.79
N ARG A 240 -19.94 -8.04 22.28
CA ARG A 240 -21.00 -7.05 22.08
C ARG A 240 -20.69 -5.73 22.79
N ASP A 241 -20.17 -5.83 24.01
CA ASP A 241 -19.81 -4.65 24.81
C ASP A 241 -18.63 -3.90 24.17
N LEU A 242 -17.63 -4.62 23.69
CA LEU A 242 -16.51 -4.01 22.95
C LEU A 242 -17.00 -3.32 21.68
N CYS A 243 -17.87 -3.96 20.89
CA CYS A 243 -18.44 -3.32 19.70
C CYS A 243 -19.20 -2.03 20.04
N ARG A 244 -19.96 -2.01 21.14
CA ARG A 244 -20.64 -0.77 21.61
C ARG A 244 -19.67 0.33 22.01
N GLN A 245 -18.54 -0.01 22.66
CA GLN A 245 -17.54 0.97 23.05
C GLN A 245 -16.76 1.52 21.85
N LEU A 246 -16.60 0.72 20.81
CA LEU A 246 -15.93 1.10 19.55
C LEU A 246 -16.88 1.83 18.59
N ASP A 247 -18.19 1.77 18.80
CA ASP A 247 -19.17 2.46 17.98
C ASP A 247 -18.99 3.97 18.09
N GLY A 248 -18.94 4.66 16.96
CA GLY A 248 -18.66 6.10 16.89
C GLY A 248 -17.18 6.50 17.02
N VAL A 249 -16.27 5.55 17.20
CA VAL A 249 -14.83 5.86 17.15
C VAL A 249 -14.44 6.29 15.73
N GLN A 250 -13.97 7.52 15.62
CA GLN A 250 -13.50 8.10 14.36
C GLN A 250 -12.24 7.40 13.86
N ASP A 251 -11.91 7.64 12.60
CA ASP A 251 -10.72 7.07 11.96
C ASP A 251 -9.43 7.74 12.46
N LEU A 252 -8.97 7.31 13.64
CA LEU A 252 -7.77 7.87 14.28
C LEU A 252 -6.53 7.76 13.37
N ALA A 253 -6.44 6.72 12.53
CA ALA A 253 -5.32 6.54 11.64
C ALA A 253 -5.27 7.64 10.55
N ARG A 254 -6.42 8.17 10.13
CA ARG A 254 -6.53 9.26 9.16
C ARG A 254 -6.48 10.65 9.79
N ILE A 255 -6.81 10.76 11.07
CA ILE A 255 -6.79 12.05 11.79
C ILE A 255 -5.37 12.41 12.24
N VAL A 256 -4.56 11.40 12.58
CA VAL A 256 -3.20 11.57 13.15
C VAL A 256 -2.11 11.36 12.10
N GLY A 257 -2.45 10.81 10.91
CA GLY A 257 -1.55 10.55 9.79
C GLY A 257 -1.14 11.75 8.97
#